data_edd004459059a4e77743ebb23969d685
#
_entry.id   edd004459059a4e77743ebb23969d685
#
_cell.length_a   1.000
_cell.length_b   1.000
_cell.length_c   1.000
_cell.angle_alpha   90.00
_cell.angle_beta   90.00
_cell.angle_gamma   90.00
#
_symmetry.space_group_name_H-M   'P 1'
#
loop_
_entity.id
_entity.type
_entity.pdbx_description
1 polymer ?
#
loop_
_entity_poly.entity_id
_entity_poly.type
_entity_poly.pdbx_seq_one_letter_code
_entity_poly.pdbx_strand_id
1 'polypeptide(L)'
;MKRIVVMTTGGAIGARRGPMVGGAVPALKGDDFLALLPRSGIDLVFEEFSNLPGSHFTAVSALDLSQRLTSMLSGPNFDGAVVIHGPDTMEETAYLLDLTLNLPKPVVFTGAMRSSASASYDGVLNLANAIRLAASPEAQDLGVVALFGEEFHAAADLQQVHSQAVVAFASPGSGPLGRLEGERIILRHRPAARQHIACTRLEEMVDLIRVTQGADVRQFRHSIEDGAAGVVIEAFGGGRLPPWWLPLITEALQQRTVVVITTRCSAGGLGDEFG
;
A
#
# COMPACT_ATOMS: atom_id res chain seq x y z
N MET A 1 -24.99 -11.26 10.33
CA MET A 1 -24.18 -10.12 10.77
C MET A 1 -22.83 -10.28 10.09
N LYS A 2 -22.30 -9.24 9.45
CA LYS A 2 -20.97 -9.29 8.82
C LYS A 2 -19.89 -9.31 9.90
N ARG A 3 -18.84 -10.10 9.67
CA ARG A 3 -17.70 -10.24 10.56
C ARG A 3 -16.41 -9.81 9.88
N ILE A 4 -15.77 -8.78 10.44
CA ILE A 4 -14.59 -8.16 9.85
C ILE A 4 -13.42 -8.31 10.81
N VAL A 5 -12.27 -8.79 10.30
CA VAL A 5 -11.01 -8.72 11.04
C VAL A 5 -10.38 -7.35 10.83
N VAL A 6 -10.00 -6.71 11.93
CA VAL A 6 -9.22 -5.46 11.93
C VAL A 6 -7.80 -5.80 12.36
N MET A 7 -6.89 -5.80 11.42
CA MET A 7 -5.50 -6.16 11.63
C MET A 7 -4.65 -4.90 11.78
N THR A 8 -3.87 -4.80 12.86
CA THR A 8 -3.02 -3.64 13.11
C THR A 8 -1.57 -3.97 12.81
N THR A 9 -0.90 -3.14 12.03
CA THR A 9 0.56 -3.24 11.79
C THR A 9 1.35 -2.15 12.51
N GLY A 10 0.65 -1.16 13.08
CA GLY A 10 1.22 0.02 13.74
C GLY A 10 0.82 1.33 13.05
N GLY A 11 1.73 2.30 13.05
CA GLY A 11 1.52 3.60 12.42
C GLY A 11 0.89 4.67 13.31
N ALA A 12 0.66 5.85 12.75
CA ALA A 12 0.23 7.05 13.48
C ALA A 12 -1.18 6.96 14.10
N ILE A 13 -2.02 6.07 13.60
CA ILE A 13 -3.40 5.93 14.03
C ILE A 13 -3.50 5.57 15.53
N GLY A 14 -2.59 4.73 16.03
CA GLY A 14 -2.49 4.36 17.44
C GLY A 14 -1.39 5.11 18.20
N ALA A 15 -0.67 6.04 17.58
CA ALA A 15 0.51 6.63 18.18
C ALA A 15 0.19 7.88 19.01
N ARG A 16 0.85 8.02 20.19
CA ARG A 16 0.94 9.24 20.98
C ARG A 16 2.37 9.76 20.96
N ARG A 17 2.57 11.07 21.14
CA ARG A 17 3.91 11.62 21.37
C ARG A 17 4.44 11.07 22.69
N GLY A 18 5.54 10.30 22.60
CA GLY A 18 6.29 9.87 23.78
C GLY A 18 7.09 11.02 24.40
N PRO A 19 7.49 10.91 25.68
CA PRO A 19 8.26 11.93 26.39
C PRO A 19 9.72 12.04 25.90
N MET A 20 10.21 11.15 25.06
CA MET A 20 11.56 11.19 24.51
C MET A 20 11.58 11.74 23.07
N VAL A 21 12.63 12.45 22.75
CA VAL A 21 12.85 13.12 21.46
C VAL A 21 12.72 12.10 20.30
N GLY A 22 11.71 12.30 19.44
CA GLY A 22 11.63 11.69 18.12
C GLY A 22 10.81 10.42 17.96
N GLY A 23 10.09 9.92 18.98
CA GLY A 23 9.33 8.67 18.85
C GLY A 23 7.82 8.83 19.03
N ALA A 24 7.03 8.41 18.04
CA ALA A 24 5.62 8.08 18.26
C ALA A 24 5.57 6.74 19.02
N VAL A 25 4.95 6.73 20.21
CA VAL A 25 4.76 5.51 20.99
C VAL A 25 3.36 4.98 20.68
N PRO A 26 3.21 3.70 20.31
CA PRO A 26 1.92 3.07 20.13
C PRO A 26 1.13 3.14 21.44
N ALA A 27 -0.11 3.62 21.39
CA ALA A 27 -0.90 3.88 22.58
C ALA A 27 -2.31 3.30 22.54
N LEU A 28 -2.87 3.07 21.34
CA LEU A 28 -4.23 2.53 21.19
C LEU A 28 -4.15 1.04 20.83
N LYS A 29 -4.93 0.23 21.56
CA LYS A 29 -5.15 -1.21 21.29
C LYS A 29 -6.56 -1.44 20.77
N GLY A 30 -6.87 -2.66 20.38
CA GLY A 30 -8.17 -3.05 19.83
C GLY A 30 -9.38 -2.53 20.61
N ASP A 31 -9.37 -2.68 21.95
CA ASP A 31 -10.46 -2.20 22.83
C ASP A 31 -10.60 -0.67 22.82
N ASP A 32 -9.48 0.06 22.71
CA ASP A 32 -9.50 1.52 22.62
C ASP A 32 -10.15 1.97 21.30
N PHE A 33 -9.87 1.28 20.21
CA PHE A 33 -10.52 1.55 18.93
C PHE A 33 -12.01 1.24 18.97
N LEU A 34 -12.41 0.11 19.57
CA LEU A 34 -13.82 -0.24 19.73
C LEU A 34 -14.60 0.83 20.50
N ALA A 35 -14.00 1.42 21.52
CA ALA A 35 -14.62 2.47 22.32
C ALA A 35 -14.83 3.79 21.53
N LEU A 36 -14.01 4.02 20.48
CA LEU A 36 -14.08 5.22 19.64
C LEU A 36 -15.00 5.06 18.43
N LEU A 37 -15.32 3.82 18.04
CA LEU A 37 -16.12 3.55 16.87
C LEU A 37 -17.63 3.65 17.14
N PRO A 38 -18.42 4.18 16.19
CA PRO A 38 -19.88 4.14 16.29
C PRO A 38 -20.37 2.68 16.23
N ARG A 39 -21.48 2.41 16.92
CA ARG A 39 -22.14 1.07 16.86
C ARG A 39 -22.64 0.83 15.44
N SER A 40 -22.12 -0.19 14.76
CA SER A 40 -22.39 -0.44 13.35
C SER A 40 -23.19 -1.73 13.07
N GLY A 41 -23.43 -2.58 14.08
CA GLY A 41 -24.01 -3.92 13.87
C GLY A 41 -23.08 -4.89 13.12
N ILE A 42 -21.79 -4.55 12.98
CA ILE A 42 -20.72 -5.39 12.40
C ILE A 42 -19.96 -6.03 13.55
N ASP A 43 -19.69 -7.33 13.46
CA ASP A 43 -18.83 -8.05 14.41
C ASP A 43 -17.37 -7.80 14.06
N LEU A 44 -16.61 -7.20 14.99
CA LEU A 44 -15.21 -6.82 14.80
C LEU A 44 -14.30 -7.70 15.64
N VAL A 45 -13.28 -8.25 15.00
CA VAL A 45 -12.21 -8.99 15.66
C VAL A 45 -10.90 -8.25 15.40
N PHE A 46 -10.26 -7.77 16.47
CA PHE A 46 -8.96 -7.11 16.38
C PHE A 46 -7.83 -8.11 16.53
N GLU A 47 -6.84 -8.01 15.64
CA GLU A 47 -5.60 -8.79 15.69
C GLU A 47 -4.41 -7.86 15.52
N GLU A 48 -3.46 -7.91 16.45
CA GLU A 48 -2.19 -7.20 16.32
C GLU A 48 -1.21 -8.09 15.55
N PHE A 49 -0.90 -7.71 14.33
CA PHE A 49 0.11 -8.37 13.50
C PHE A 49 1.51 -7.86 13.86
N SER A 50 1.66 -6.56 13.96
CA SER A 50 2.88 -5.90 14.41
C SER A 50 2.55 -4.53 14.98
N ASN A 51 3.56 -3.85 15.51
CA ASN A 51 3.43 -2.52 16.06
C ASN A 51 4.63 -1.65 15.65
N LEU A 52 4.83 -1.54 14.34
CA LEU A 52 5.98 -0.85 13.76
C LEU A 52 5.55 0.49 13.13
N PRO A 53 6.42 1.51 13.16
CA PRO A 53 6.27 2.64 12.25
C PRO A 53 6.23 2.16 10.79
N GLY A 54 5.45 2.83 9.93
CA GLY A 54 5.35 2.46 8.51
C GLY A 54 6.73 2.36 7.83
N SER A 55 7.63 3.29 8.13
CA SER A 55 9.00 3.31 7.60
C SER A 55 9.89 2.11 8.02
N HIS A 56 9.46 1.30 8.99
CA HIS A 56 10.16 0.08 9.42
C HIS A 56 9.50 -1.20 8.89
N PHE A 57 8.39 -1.08 8.17
CA PHE A 57 7.69 -2.22 7.61
C PHE A 57 8.37 -2.66 6.32
N THR A 58 8.75 -3.93 6.22
CA THR A 58 9.52 -4.46 5.09
C THR A 58 8.63 -5.21 4.09
N ALA A 59 9.12 -5.44 2.88
CA ALA A 59 8.42 -6.24 1.89
C ALA A 59 8.19 -7.70 2.37
N VAL A 60 9.13 -8.25 3.15
CA VAL A 60 8.98 -9.58 3.78
C VAL A 60 7.82 -9.54 4.78
N SER A 61 7.76 -8.52 5.65
CA SER A 61 6.63 -8.35 6.57
C SER A 61 5.29 -8.20 5.83
N ALA A 62 5.30 -7.54 4.66
CA ALA A 62 4.10 -7.40 3.83
C ALA A 62 3.66 -8.74 3.24
N LEU A 63 4.60 -9.60 2.81
CA LEU A 63 4.27 -10.96 2.35
C LEU A 63 3.72 -11.83 3.49
N ASP A 64 4.31 -11.76 4.69
CA ASP A 64 3.81 -12.47 5.87
C ASP A 64 2.38 -12.02 6.22
N LEU A 65 2.11 -10.72 6.16
CA LEU A 65 0.77 -10.15 6.33
C LEU A 65 -0.22 -10.70 5.28
N SER A 66 0.20 -10.78 4.01
CA SER A 66 -0.60 -11.37 2.94
C SER A 66 -0.94 -12.84 3.22
N GLN A 67 0.03 -13.63 3.62
CA GLN A 67 -0.17 -15.04 3.98
C GLN A 67 -1.11 -15.19 5.18
N ARG A 68 -0.97 -14.35 6.20
CA ARG A 68 -1.85 -14.32 7.36
C ARG A 68 -3.29 -14.00 6.97
N LEU A 69 -3.51 -12.97 6.17
CA LEU A 69 -4.84 -12.60 5.66
C LEU A 69 -5.43 -13.68 4.76
N THR A 70 -4.62 -14.31 3.91
CA THR A 70 -5.05 -15.45 3.10
C THR A 70 -5.60 -16.58 3.98
N SER A 71 -4.87 -16.96 5.03
CA SER A 71 -5.31 -18.00 5.98
C SER A 71 -6.63 -17.66 6.66
N MET A 72 -6.83 -16.39 7.05
CA MET A 72 -8.04 -15.96 7.75
C MET A 72 -9.25 -15.83 6.83
N LEU A 73 -9.04 -15.30 5.62
CA LEU A 73 -10.12 -14.96 4.69
C LEU A 73 -10.53 -16.13 3.77
N SER A 74 -9.70 -17.16 3.61
CA SER A 74 -10.05 -18.35 2.80
C SER A 74 -11.23 -19.14 3.37
N GLY A 75 -11.44 -19.09 4.68
CA GLY A 75 -12.55 -19.77 5.38
C GLY A 75 -13.80 -18.91 5.51
N PRO A 76 -14.89 -19.45 6.08
CA PRO A 76 -16.16 -18.73 6.26
C PRO A 76 -16.17 -17.77 7.46
N ASN A 77 -15.12 -17.70 8.25
CA ASN A 77 -15.12 -17.02 9.55
C ASN A 77 -15.17 -15.50 9.45
N PHE A 78 -14.67 -14.93 8.35
CA PHE A 78 -14.63 -13.48 8.13
C PHE A 78 -15.19 -13.14 6.75
N ASP A 79 -15.89 -12.02 6.65
CA ASP A 79 -16.45 -11.49 5.41
C ASP A 79 -15.51 -10.52 4.69
N GLY A 80 -14.51 -10.00 5.40
CA GLY A 80 -13.51 -9.07 4.89
C GLY A 80 -12.49 -8.69 5.97
N ALA A 81 -11.53 -7.87 5.59
CA ALA A 81 -10.51 -7.35 6.49
C ALA A 81 -10.32 -5.84 6.35
N VAL A 82 -9.94 -5.21 7.45
CA VAL A 82 -9.37 -3.87 7.49
C VAL A 82 -7.93 -3.98 7.98
N VAL A 83 -7.00 -3.35 7.30
CA VAL A 83 -5.60 -3.27 7.71
C VAL A 83 -5.28 -1.84 8.11
N ILE A 84 -4.96 -1.66 9.39
CA ILE A 84 -4.46 -0.39 9.91
C ILE A 84 -2.96 -0.36 9.70
N HIS A 85 -2.48 0.58 8.88
CA HIS A 85 -1.08 0.66 8.48
C HIS A 85 -0.55 2.10 8.54
N GLY A 86 0.77 2.23 8.75
CA GLY A 86 1.44 3.53 8.65
C GLY A 86 1.44 4.07 7.22
N PRO A 87 1.26 5.39 7.02
CA PRO A 87 1.16 5.96 5.67
C PRO A 87 2.45 5.83 4.84
N ASP A 88 3.63 5.79 5.49
CA ASP A 88 4.93 5.90 4.83
C ASP A 88 5.19 4.83 3.76
N THR A 89 4.70 3.59 3.96
CA THR A 89 4.88 2.44 3.06
C THR A 89 3.56 1.78 2.69
N MET A 90 2.45 2.51 2.86
CA MET A 90 1.12 1.94 2.62
C MET A 90 0.91 1.57 1.15
N GLU A 91 1.37 2.40 0.23
CA GLU A 91 1.18 2.15 -1.20
C GLU A 91 1.90 0.86 -1.64
N GLU A 92 3.13 0.63 -1.17
CA GLU A 92 3.90 -0.58 -1.49
C GLU A 92 3.30 -1.81 -0.82
N THR A 93 2.94 -1.70 0.47
CA THR A 93 2.34 -2.82 1.21
C THR A 93 0.99 -3.22 0.60
N ALA A 94 0.12 -2.25 0.33
CA ALA A 94 -1.20 -2.52 -0.24
C ALA A 94 -1.09 -3.15 -1.64
N TYR A 95 -0.16 -2.67 -2.47
CA TYR A 95 0.04 -3.24 -3.81
C TYR A 95 0.64 -4.65 -3.77
N LEU A 96 1.62 -4.91 -2.89
CA LEU A 96 2.15 -6.26 -2.71
C LEU A 96 1.03 -7.23 -2.30
N LEU A 97 0.15 -6.81 -1.39
CA LEU A 97 -1.00 -7.63 -1.00
C LEU A 97 -1.98 -7.83 -2.16
N ASP A 98 -2.23 -6.81 -2.98
CA ASP A 98 -3.11 -6.95 -4.14
C ASP A 98 -2.57 -7.95 -5.17
N LEU A 99 -1.25 -7.97 -5.36
CA LEU A 99 -0.57 -8.94 -6.22
C LEU A 99 -0.58 -10.37 -5.66
N THR A 100 -0.62 -10.55 -4.35
CA THR A 100 -0.43 -11.87 -3.72
C THR A 100 -1.70 -12.47 -3.13
N LEU A 101 -2.75 -11.66 -2.90
CA LEU A 101 -4.06 -12.12 -2.44
C LEU A 101 -4.97 -12.47 -3.62
N ASN A 102 -5.40 -13.72 -3.71
CA ASN A 102 -6.40 -14.17 -4.69
C ASN A 102 -7.72 -14.52 -3.99
N LEU A 103 -8.39 -13.49 -3.48
CA LEU A 103 -9.62 -13.64 -2.70
C LEU A 103 -10.70 -12.67 -3.19
N PRO A 104 -11.98 -13.08 -3.22
CA PRO A 104 -13.08 -12.18 -3.56
C PRO A 104 -13.43 -11.23 -2.41
N LYS A 105 -13.03 -11.58 -1.18
CA LYS A 105 -13.34 -10.80 0.02
C LYS A 105 -12.53 -9.52 0.08
N PRO A 106 -13.14 -8.39 0.48
CA PRO A 106 -12.47 -7.11 0.53
C PRO A 106 -11.37 -7.06 1.57
N VAL A 107 -10.26 -6.43 1.21
CA VAL A 107 -9.19 -6.02 2.12
C VAL A 107 -9.01 -4.51 1.98
N VAL A 108 -9.31 -3.78 3.05
CA VAL A 108 -9.32 -2.32 3.04
C VAL A 108 -8.19 -1.80 3.92
N PHE A 109 -7.20 -1.17 3.32
CA PHE A 109 -6.15 -0.46 4.04
C PHE A 109 -6.66 0.90 4.50
N THR A 110 -6.23 1.31 5.68
CA THR A 110 -6.44 2.65 6.21
C THR A 110 -5.38 3.00 7.25
N GLY A 111 -5.35 4.24 7.64
CA GLY A 111 -4.39 4.75 8.61
C GLY A 111 -4.79 6.14 9.09
N ALA A 112 -3.83 6.89 9.60
CA ALA A 112 -4.01 8.28 9.95
C ALA A 112 -2.78 9.10 9.55
N MET A 113 -3.01 10.28 9.02
CA MET A 113 -1.96 11.28 8.76
C MET A 113 -1.63 12.08 10.02
N ARG A 114 -2.51 12.07 11.01
CA ARG A 114 -2.37 12.78 12.28
C ARG A 114 -2.40 11.81 13.44
N SER A 115 -1.53 12.02 14.43
CA SER A 115 -1.51 11.20 15.64
C SER A 115 -2.78 11.38 16.46
N SER A 116 -3.14 10.39 17.28
CA SER A 116 -4.30 10.42 18.17
C SER A 116 -4.27 11.57 19.21
N ALA A 117 -3.12 12.22 19.40
CA ALA A 117 -2.98 13.40 20.27
C ALA A 117 -3.32 14.72 19.56
N SER A 118 -3.54 14.71 18.24
CA SER A 118 -3.87 15.91 17.47
C SER A 118 -5.35 16.25 17.58
N ALA A 119 -5.66 17.54 17.71
CA ALA A 119 -7.06 18.01 17.66
C ALA A 119 -7.74 17.72 16.30
N SER A 120 -6.97 17.54 15.24
CA SER A 120 -7.44 17.19 13.90
C SER A 120 -7.17 15.73 13.55
N TYR A 121 -7.22 14.84 14.54
CA TYR A 121 -7.03 13.40 14.35
C TYR A 121 -8.07 12.81 13.38
N ASP A 122 -7.59 12.20 12.33
CA ASP A 122 -8.37 11.64 11.22
C ASP A 122 -8.64 10.12 11.35
N GLY A 123 -7.94 9.44 12.25
CA GLY A 123 -7.93 7.97 12.29
C GLY A 123 -9.27 7.32 12.63
N VAL A 124 -10.10 7.93 13.49
CA VAL A 124 -11.41 7.35 13.85
C VAL A 124 -12.35 7.34 12.65
N LEU A 125 -12.41 8.45 11.91
CA LEU A 125 -13.23 8.54 10.71
C LEU A 125 -12.76 7.55 9.63
N ASN A 126 -11.45 7.51 9.39
CA ASN A 126 -10.84 6.62 8.41
C ASN A 126 -11.14 5.16 8.74
N LEU A 127 -10.96 4.76 10.01
CA LEU A 127 -11.24 3.40 10.45
C LEU A 127 -12.72 3.03 10.35
N ALA A 128 -13.62 3.91 10.80
CA ALA A 128 -15.06 3.69 10.71
C ALA A 128 -15.51 3.51 9.25
N ASN A 129 -15.03 4.33 8.34
CA ASN A 129 -15.33 4.25 6.92
C ASN A 129 -14.74 2.99 6.28
N ALA A 130 -13.50 2.60 6.65
CA ALA A 130 -12.86 1.38 6.16
C ALA A 130 -13.63 0.12 6.58
N ILE A 131 -14.10 0.06 7.83
CA ILE A 131 -14.93 -1.05 8.34
C ILE A 131 -16.24 -1.14 7.56
N ARG A 132 -16.89 -0.02 7.32
CA ARG A 132 -18.15 0.03 6.54
C ARG A 132 -17.92 -0.45 5.12
N LEU A 133 -16.86 0.01 4.47
CA LEU A 133 -16.49 -0.44 3.12
C LEU A 133 -16.20 -1.94 3.11
N ALA A 134 -15.38 -2.45 4.03
CA ALA A 134 -15.04 -3.87 4.11
C ALA A 134 -16.26 -4.79 4.35
N ALA A 135 -17.30 -4.29 5.02
CA ALA A 135 -18.53 -5.03 5.25
C ALA A 135 -19.55 -4.94 4.11
N SER A 136 -19.29 -4.10 3.11
CA SER A 136 -20.26 -3.80 2.04
C SER A 136 -20.16 -4.78 0.85
N PRO A 137 -21.26 -5.01 0.15
CA PRO A 137 -21.25 -5.79 -1.09
C PRO A 137 -20.51 -5.08 -2.22
N GLU A 138 -20.44 -3.74 -2.21
CA GLU A 138 -19.77 -2.93 -3.23
C GLU A 138 -18.26 -3.21 -3.27
N ALA A 139 -17.67 -3.57 -2.12
CA ALA A 139 -16.24 -3.86 -2.01
C ALA A 139 -15.84 -5.28 -2.46
N GLN A 140 -16.81 -6.17 -2.73
CA GLN A 140 -16.50 -7.51 -3.21
C GLN A 140 -15.78 -7.46 -4.57
N ASP A 141 -14.76 -8.29 -4.74
CA ASP A 141 -13.96 -8.43 -5.95
C ASP A 141 -13.18 -7.15 -6.37
N LEU A 142 -13.06 -6.15 -5.50
CA LEU A 142 -12.22 -4.97 -5.77
C LEU A 142 -10.73 -5.25 -5.58
N GLY A 143 -10.37 -6.37 -4.94
CA GLY A 143 -9.01 -6.61 -4.49
C GLY A 143 -8.67 -5.84 -3.23
N VAL A 144 -7.42 -5.43 -3.14
CA VAL A 144 -6.96 -4.57 -2.05
C VAL A 144 -7.21 -3.12 -2.41
N VAL A 145 -7.85 -2.40 -1.49
CA VAL A 145 -8.13 -0.97 -1.64
C VAL A 145 -7.61 -0.21 -0.43
N ALA A 146 -7.31 1.07 -0.60
CA ALA A 146 -7.00 1.96 0.51
C ALA A 146 -8.07 3.05 0.62
N LEU A 147 -8.44 3.39 1.85
CA LEU A 147 -9.45 4.39 2.16
C LEU A 147 -8.89 5.46 3.10
N PHE A 148 -8.99 6.71 2.68
CA PHE A 148 -8.71 7.90 3.50
C PHE A 148 -9.83 8.93 3.34
N GLY A 149 -10.28 9.45 4.46
CA GLY A 149 -11.45 10.35 4.47
C GLY A 149 -12.68 9.63 3.94
N GLU A 150 -13.12 10.06 2.79
CA GLU A 150 -14.32 9.53 2.14
C GLU A 150 -14.03 8.80 0.83
N GLU A 151 -12.80 8.84 0.30
CA GLU A 151 -12.45 8.22 -0.98
C GLU A 151 -11.70 6.91 -0.78
N PHE A 152 -11.96 5.95 -1.66
CA PHE A 152 -11.23 4.68 -1.70
C PHE A 152 -10.65 4.43 -3.08
N HIS A 153 -9.43 3.88 -3.08
CA HIS A 153 -8.54 3.76 -4.22
C HIS A 153 -8.10 2.31 -4.39
N ALA A 154 -7.91 1.86 -5.63
CA ALA A 154 -7.25 0.57 -5.89
C ALA A 154 -5.79 0.63 -5.41
N ALA A 155 -5.29 -0.45 -4.80
CA ALA A 155 -3.91 -0.51 -4.37
C ALA A 155 -2.91 -0.34 -5.53
N ALA A 156 -3.26 -0.84 -6.72
CA ALA A 156 -2.42 -0.72 -7.92
C ALA A 156 -2.21 0.73 -8.40
N ASP A 157 -3.11 1.65 -8.03
CA ASP A 157 -3.08 3.05 -8.47
C ASP A 157 -2.79 4.02 -7.33
N LEU A 158 -2.68 3.51 -6.11
CA LEU A 158 -2.53 4.32 -4.91
C LEU A 158 -1.15 4.96 -4.84
N GLN A 159 -1.09 6.26 -4.57
CA GLN A 159 0.14 6.99 -4.28
C GLN A 159 -0.03 7.98 -3.15
N GLN A 160 0.98 8.13 -2.30
CA GLN A 160 1.07 9.23 -1.36
C GLN A 160 1.53 10.50 -2.11
N VAL A 161 0.59 11.35 -2.45
CA VAL A 161 0.83 12.58 -3.24
C VAL A 161 1.14 13.81 -2.39
N HIS A 162 0.98 13.71 -1.08
CA HIS A 162 1.28 14.81 -0.15
C HIS A 162 1.83 14.28 1.17
N SER A 163 2.94 14.87 1.62
CA SER A 163 3.65 14.39 2.82
C SER A 163 2.94 14.69 4.16
N GLN A 164 2.00 15.63 4.22
CA GLN A 164 1.43 16.12 5.49
C GLN A 164 -0.09 16.40 5.45
N ALA A 165 -0.73 16.45 4.30
CA ALA A 165 -2.16 16.70 4.22
C ALA A 165 -2.95 15.52 4.81
N VAL A 166 -4.16 15.77 5.31
CA VAL A 166 -5.06 14.68 5.74
C VAL A 166 -5.51 13.86 4.52
N VAL A 167 -5.82 14.53 3.41
CA VAL A 167 -6.01 13.88 2.11
C VAL A 167 -4.65 13.79 1.43
N ALA A 168 -3.87 12.79 1.80
CA ALA A 168 -2.50 12.60 1.33
C ALA A 168 -2.38 11.58 0.21
N PHE A 169 -3.39 10.77 0.00
CA PHE A 169 -3.39 9.69 -0.98
C PHE A 169 -4.31 10.00 -2.15
N ALA A 170 -3.89 9.60 -3.34
CA ALA A 170 -4.66 9.73 -4.57
C ALA A 170 -4.30 8.59 -5.54
N SER A 171 -5.06 8.47 -6.63
CA SER A 171 -4.75 7.62 -7.78
C SER A 171 -4.54 8.50 -9.01
N PRO A 172 -3.33 9.02 -9.24
CA PRO A 172 -3.05 9.89 -10.38
C PRO A 172 -3.35 9.16 -11.69
N GLY A 173 -4.20 9.74 -12.53
CA GLY A 173 -4.58 9.16 -13.82
C GLY A 173 -5.85 8.32 -13.82
N SER A 174 -6.10 7.47 -12.82
CA SER A 174 -7.31 6.62 -12.74
C SER A 174 -8.43 7.22 -11.86
N GLY A 175 -8.06 8.04 -10.88
CA GLY A 175 -8.99 8.55 -9.87
C GLY A 175 -9.41 7.50 -8.83
N PRO A 176 -10.24 7.89 -7.84
CA PRO A 176 -10.74 6.97 -6.82
C PRO A 176 -11.75 5.99 -7.42
N LEU A 177 -11.74 4.73 -6.96
CA LEU A 177 -12.75 3.73 -7.32
C LEU A 177 -14.16 4.17 -6.90
N GLY A 178 -14.26 4.93 -5.82
CA GLY A 178 -15.50 5.43 -5.31
C GLY A 178 -15.32 6.24 -4.04
N ARG A 179 -16.45 6.55 -3.39
CA ARG A 179 -16.47 7.33 -2.16
C ARG A 179 -17.63 6.95 -1.24
N LEU A 180 -17.52 7.35 0.01
CA LEU A 180 -18.62 7.29 0.97
C LEU A 180 -19.31 8.66 1.03
N GLU A 181 -20.63 8.66 0.99
CA GLU A 181 -21.47 9.83 1.20
C GLU A 181 -22.44 9.54 2.36
N GLY A 182 -22.11 10.01 3.55
CA GLY A 182 -22.84 9.64 4.76
C GLY A 182 -22.85 8.11 4.94
N GLU A 183 -24.02 7.47 4.90
CA GLU A 183 -24.19 6.01 5.02
C GLU A 183 -24.01 5.26 3.69
N ARG A 184 -23.93 5.95 2.56
CA ARG A 184 -23.93 5.33 1.24
C ARG A 184 -22.51 5.14 0.73
N ILE A 185 -22.25 3.98 0.14
CA ILE A 185 -21.02 3.71 -0.61
C ILE A 185 -21.36 3.85 -2.10
N ILE A 186 -20.61 4.72 -2.77
CA ILE A 186 -20.80 4.99 -4.19
C ILE A 186 -19.57 4.48 -4.92
N LEU A 187 -19.70 3.32 -5.54
CA LEU A 187 -18.70 2.75 -6.44
C LEU A 187 -18.88 3.40 -7.83
N ARG A 188 -17.83 4.00 -8.36
CA ARG A 188 -17.81 4.65 -9.67
C ARG A 188 -17.36 3.71 -10.78
N HIS A 189 -16.29 2.96 -10.52
CA HIS A 189 -15.75 1.96 -11.43
C HIS A 189 -15.04 0.86 -10.67
N ARG A 190 -14.73 -0.23 -11.32
CA ARG A 190 -13.94 -1.34 -10.81
C ARG A 190 -12.57 -1.35 -11.47
N PRO A 191 -11.52 -1.91 -10.83
CA PRO A 191 -10.25 -2.14 -11.50
C PRO A 191 -10.44 -2.93 -12.80
N ALA A 192 -9.77 -2.51 -13.89
CA ALA A 192 -9.96 -3.13 -15.21
C ALA A 192 -9.47 -4.59 -15.25
N ALA A 193 -8.35 -4.87 -14.60
CA ALA A 193 -7.78 -6.20 -14.41
C ALA A 193 -6.91 -6.20 -13.16
N ARG A 194 -6.93 -7.31 -12.42
CA ARG A 194 -6.02 -7.55 -11.32
C ARG A 194 -5.00 -8.60 -11.74
N GLN A 195 -3.76 -8.37 -11.41
CA GLN A 195 -2.72 -9.38 -11.55
C GLN A 195 -2.63 -10.19 -10.25
N HIS A 196 -2.30 -11.47 -10.38
CA HIS A 196 -2.03 -12.31 -9.23
C HIS A 196 -0.71 -13.04 -9.44
N ILE A 197 0.18 -12.92 -8.46
CA ILE A 197 1.49 -13.56 -8.44
C ILE A 197 1.51 -14.53 -7.26
N ALA A 198 1.44 -15.82 -7.55
CA ALA A 198 1.58 -16.84 -6.52
C ALA A 198 3.06 -16.91 -6.08
N CYS A 199 3.35 -16.39 -4.90
CA CYS A 199 4.69 -16.45 -4.34
C CYS A 199 4.66 -16.80 -2.85
N THR A 200 5.72 -17.46 -2.40
CA THR A 200 5.91 -17.82 -0.98
C THR A 200 7.15 -17.14 -0.37
N ARG A 201 7.95 -16.50 -1.21
CA ARG A 201 9.14 -15.75 -0.83
C ARG A 201 9.37 -14.61 -1.81
N LEU A 202 10.07 -13.59 -1.37
CA LEU A 202 10.51 -12.46 -2.17
C LEU A 202 12.02 -12.57 -2.43
N GLU A 203 12.47 -12.00 -3.54
CA GLU A 203 13.87 -11.67 -3.75
C GLU A 203 14.14 -10.30 -3.15
N GLU A 204 15.05 -10.23 -2.18
CA GLU A 204 15.34 -9.00 -1.44
C GLU A 204 16.44 -8.16 -2.09
N MET A 205 17.29 -8.79 -2.93
CA MET A 205 18.38 -8.12 -3.65
C MET A 205 17.86 -7.46 -4.93
N VAL A 206 16.88 -6.55 -4.79
CA VAL A 206 16.30 -5.80 -5.90
C VAL A 206 16.42 -4.31 -5.59
N ASP A 207 17.15 -3.58 -6.43
CA ASP A 207 17.38 -2.15 -6.27
C ASP A 207 16.42 -1.32 -7.12
N LEU A 208 16.03 -0.14 -6.60
CA LEU A 208 15.27 0.87 -7.32
C LEU A 208 16.17 2.07 -7.60
N ILE A 209 16.33 2.43 -8.88
CA ILE A 209 17.15 3.56 -9.30
C ILE A 209 16.30 4.57 -10.07
N ARG A 210 16.20 5.78 -9.52
CA ARG A 210 15.53 6.91 -10.20
C ARG A 210 16.51 7.71 -11.03
N VAL A 211 16.29 7.75 -12.33
CA VAL A 211 17.15 8.50 -13.27
C VAL A 211 16.85 10.00 -13.20
N THR A 212 17.90 10.79 -13.01
CA THR A 212 17.85 12.27 -12.97
C THR A 212 18.63 12.88 -14.12
N GLN A 213 18.46 14.18 -14.36
CA GLN A 213 19.22 14.90 -15.38
C GLN A 213 20.73 14.80 -15.08
N GLY A 214 21.51 14.36 -16.06
CA GLY A 214 22.95 14.18 -15.91
C GLY A 214 23.37 12.95 -15.09
N ALA A 215 22.42 12.07 -14.72
CA ALA A 215 22.75 10.84 -14.01
C ALA A 215 23.73 9.98 -14.82
N ASP A 216 24.83 9.63 -14.18
CA ASP A 216 25.73 8.61 -14.67
C ASP A 216 25.28 7.21 -14.26
N VAL A 217 26.03 6.21 -14.64
CA VAL A 217 25.69 4.80 -14.43
C VAL A 217 26.25 4.21 -13.13
N ARG A 218 26.83 5.02 -12.25
CA ARG A 218 27.53 4.51 -11.04
C ARG A 218 26.63 3.69 -10.14
N GLN A 219 25.44 4.20 -9.83
CA GLN A 219 24.49 3.48 -8.97
C GLN A 219 24.13 2.12 -9.57
N PHE A 220 23.78 2.10 -10.85
CA PHE A 220 23.44 0.86 -11.55
C PHE A 220 24.62 -0.12 -11.56
N ARG A 221 25.85 0.36 -11.81
CA ARG A 221 27.04 -0.47 -11.77
C ARG A 221 27.27 -1.08 -10.39
N HIS A 222 27.16 -0.27 -9.33
CA HIS A 222 27.32 -0.77 -7.95
C HIS A 222 26.27 -1.82 -7.61
N SER A 223 25.01 -1.64 -7.99
CA SER A 223 23.97 -2.66 -7.81
C SER A 223 24.39 -4.01 -8.43
N ILE A 224 24.92 -3.99 -9.65
CA ILE A 224 25.37 -5.22 -10.33
C ILE A 224 26.61 -5.81 -9.66
N GLU A 225 27.60 -5.01 -9.31
CA GLU A 225 28.83 -5.42 -8.62
C GLU A 225 28.55 -6.02 -7.23
N ASP A 226 27.54 -5.48 -6.53
CA ASP A 226 27.08 -5.98 -5.23
C ASP A 226 26.16 -7.22 -5.32
N GLY A 227 25.86 -7.67 -6.55
CA GLY A 227 25.13 -8.92 -6.78
C GLY A 227 23.61 -8.78 -6.74
N ALA A 228 23.06 -7.62 -7.10
CA ALA A 228 21.62 -7.45 -7.22
C ALA A 228 21.02 -8.48 -8.19
N ALA A 229 19.99 -9.20 -7.75
CA ALA A 229 19.23 -10.13 -8.57
C ALA A 229 18.34 -9.40 -9.58
N GLY A 230 17.94 -8.16 -9.25
CA GLY A 230 17.17 -7.31 -10.14
C GLY A 230 17.39 -5.82 -9.87
N VAL A 231 17.15 -5.01 -10.90
CA VAL A 231 17.17 -3.55 -10.80
C VAL A 231 15.94 -2.98 -11.50
N VAL A 232 15.17 -2.19 -10.78
CA VAL A 232 14.07 -1.39 -11.33
C VAL A 232 14.59 0.01 -11.62
N ILE A 233 14.40 0.49 -12.85
CA ILE A 233 14.86 1.81 -13.29
C ILE A 233 13.65 2.72 -13.53
N GLU A 234 13.46 3.73 -12.69
CA GLU A 234 12.51 4.81 -12.93
C GLU A 234 13.10 5.79 -13.97
N ALA A 235 12.78 5.55 -15.23
CA ALA A 235 13.25 6.30 -16.39
C ALA A 235 12.49 7.62 -16.61
N PHE A 236 12.91 8.41 -17.59
CA PHE A 236 12.24 9.66 -17.99
C PHE A 236 10.95 9.36 -18.77
N GLY A 237 9.89 10.13 -18.49
CA GLY A 237 8.65 10.14 -19.28
C GLY A 237 8.20 8.74 -19.69
N GLY A 238 8.10 8.48 -20.99
CA GLY A 238 7.67 7.20 -21.55
C GLY A 238 8.72 6.06 -21.48
N GLY A 239 9.68 6.11 -20.56
CA GLY A 239 10.68 5.04 -20.37
C GLY A 239 12.05 5.34 -20.96
N ARG A 240 12.35 6.61 -21.28
CA ARG A 240 13.62 6.97 -21.94
C ARG A 240 14.77 7.00 -20.96
N LEU A 241 15.90 6.48 -21.44
CA LEU A 241 17.19 6.49 -20.74
C LEU A 241 18.24 7.22 -21.57
N PRO A 242 19.27 7.83 -20.93
CA PRO A 242 20.42 8.32 -21.63
C PRO A 242 21.16 7.18 -22.36
N PRO A 243 21.68 7.39 -23.59
CA PRO A 243 22.24 6.31 -24.40
C PRO A 243 23.44 5.59 -23.74
N TRP A 244 24.16 6.25 -22.82
CA TRP A 244 25.28 5.63 -22.10
C TRP A 244 24.85 4.61 -21.02
N TRP A 245 23.54 4.47 -20.75
CA TRP A 245 23.01 3.43 -19.88
C TRP A 245 22.86 2.08 -20.60
N LEU A 246 22.59 2.10 -21.90
CA LEU A 246 22.26 0.89 -22.68
C LEU A 246 23.35 -0.20 -22.64
N PRO A 247 24.66 0.12 -22.78
CA PRO A 247 25.70 -0.90 -22.71
C PRO A 247 25.71 -1.67 -21.39
N LEU A 248 25.55 -0.96 -20.25
CA LEU A 248 25.53 -1.61 -18.94
C LEU A 248 24.27 -2.45 -18.70
N ILE A 249 23.13 -1.97 -19.18
CA ILE A 249 21.88 -2.76 -19.13
C ILE A 249 22.07 -4.05 -19.91
N THR A 250 22.68 -3.99 -21.09
CA THR A 250 22.97 -5.17 -21.91
C THR A 250 23.91 -6.14 -21.19
N GLU A 251 24.94 -5.63 -20.53
CA GLU A 251 25.86 -6.43 -19.72
C GLU A 251 25.16 -7.11 -18.54
N ALA A 252 24.31 -6.36 -17.79
CA ALA A 252 23.54 -6.90 -16.68
C ALA A 252 22.61 -8.05 -17.11
N LEU A 253 21.94 -7.89 -18.26
CA LEU A 253 21.09 -8.94 -18.84
C LEU A 253 21.89 -10.20 -19.21
N GLN A 254 23.13 -10.04 -19.73
CA GLN A 254 24.02 -11.17 -19.99
C GLN A 254 24.45 -11.90 -18.71
N GLN A 255 24.55 -11.18 -17.60
CA GLN A 255 24.82 -11.72 -16.26
C GLN A 255 23.57 -12.28 -15.58
N ARG A 256 22.42 -12.29 -16.27
CA ARG A 256 21.12 -12.76 -15.78
C ARG A 256 20.49 -11.88 -14.67
N THR A 257 20.95 -10.66 -14.48
CA THR A 257 20.24 -9.70 -13.63
C THR A 257 18.95 -9.27 -14.31
N VAL A 258 17.85 -9.32 -13.61
CA VAL A 258 16.55 -8.84 -14.13
C VAL A 258 16.54 -7.32 -14.14
N VAL A 259 16.28 -6.71 -15.29
CA VAL A 259 16.15 -5.26 -15.40
C VAL A 259 14.72 -4.90 -15.80
N VAL A 260 14.08 -4.08 -14.98
CA VAL A 260 12.73 -3.57 -15.22
C VAL A 260 12.81 -2.06 -15.43
N ILE A 261 12.23 -1.58 -16.52
CA ILE A 261 12.12 -0.14 -16.78
C ILE A 261 10.69 0.30 -16.45
N THR A 262 10.58 1.36 -15.67
CA THR A 262 9.33 2.04 -15.37
C THR A 262 9.49 3.55 -15.59
N THR A 263 8.44 4.33 -15.36
CA THR A 263 8.51 5.78 -15.45
C THR A 263 8.55 6.43 -14.08
N ARG A 264 9.30 7.51 -13.95
CA ARG A 264 9.28 8.36 -12.76
C ARG A 264 8.06 9.30 -12.68
N CYS A 265 7.22 9.28 -13.71
CA CYS A 265 5.97 10.03 -13.71
C CYS A 265 4.92 9.32 -12.87
N SER A 266 4.12 10.10 -12.17
CA SER A 266 3.06 9.58 -11.30
C SER A 266 1.81 9.09 -12.05
N ALA A 267 1.76 9.26 -13.38
CA ALA A 267 0.67 8.78 -14.23
C ALA A 267 1.16 8.55 -15.65
N GLY A 268 0.43 7.76 -16.43
CA GLY A 268 0.80 7.34 -17.77
C GLY A 268 1.53 6.00 -17.78
N GLY A 269 1.94 5.57 -18.95
CA GLY A 269 2.67 4.32 -19.20
C GLY A 269 3.94 4.50 -19.98
N LEU A 270 4.63 3.40 -20.22
CA LEU A 270 5.77 3.36 -21.14
C LEU A 270 5.28 3.42 -22.57
N GLY A 271 6.07 4.00 -23.45
CA GLY A 271 5.81 4.07 -24.89
C GLY A 271 7.10 3.96 -25.69
N ASP A 272 6.99 3.43 -26.87
CA ASP A 272 8.10 3.17 -27.80
C ASP A 272 8.14 4.14 -29.00
N GLU A 273 7.31 5.19 -29.00
CA GLU A 273 7.15 6.13 -30.13
C GLU A 273 8.45 6.80 -30.61
N PHE A 274 9.52 6.71 -29.86
CA PHE A 274 10.81 7.32 -30.19
C PHE A 274 12.01 6.37 -30.03
N GLY A 275 11.77 5.07 -30.05
CA GLY A 275 12.81 4.03 -30.00
C GLY A 275 13.28 3.67 -28.62
#